data_d180cefd618abafd964a7c88b348ad2c
#
_entry.id   d180cefd618abafd964a7c88b348ad2c
#
_cell.length_a   1.000
_cell.length_b   1.000
_cell.length_c   1.000
_cell.angle_alpha   90.00
_cell.angle_beta   90.00
_cell.angle_gamma   90.00
#
_symmetry.space_group_name_H-M   'P 1'
#
loop_
_entity.id
_entity.type
_entity.pdbx_description
1 polymer ?
#
loop_
_entity_poly.entity_id
_entity_poly.type
_entity_poly.pdbx_seq_one_letter_code
_entity_poly.pdbx_strand_id
1 'polypeptide(L)'
;DPGPQMVRMWVDRSHFKPYPATVQRLLPVEIGELNRLYQLGFASWLPATAIADGVYYGMRVNGRLVAAAGTHVISHAARLAVVGNVLTHMDYRGRGFATAVTGAVTAELLRSCDQVVLNVRADNPPAINAYRHLGYSEHARFEERLIHRLGPPWADLTAPLRRVNALRKLLLERRADLVLGDDRGGRRDAGAHP
;
A
#
# COMPACT_ATOMS: atom_id res chain seq x y z
N ASP A 1 3.55 -19.69 17.27
CA ASP A 1 2.85 -20.56 16.32
C ASP A 1 3.37 -20.29 14.92
N PRO A 2 3.49 -21.34 14.07
CA PRO A 2 3.85 -21.15 12.68
C PRO A 2 2.81 -20.28 11.99
N GLY A 3 3.28 -19.38 11.15
CA GLY A 3 2.39 -18.52 10.35
C GLY A 3 1.77 -19.27 9.16
N PRO A 4 0.84 -18.64 8.43
CA PRO A 4 0.26 -19.25 7.26
C PRO A 4 1.31 -19.48 6.16
N GLN A 5 1.22 -20.62 5.50
CA GLN A 5 2.03 -20.92 4.33
C GLN A 5 1.53 -20.08 3.14
N MET A 6 2.45 -19.38 2.51
CA MET A 6 2.18 -18.49 1.39
C MET A 6 2.86 -19.01 0.12
N VAL A 7 2.22 -18.79 -1.00
CA VAL A 7 2.78 -19.01 -2.33
C VAL A 7 3.02 -17.64 -2.96
N ARG A 8 4.26 -17.35 -3.35
CA ARG A 8 4.57 -16.23 -4.22
C ARG A 8 4.39 -16.65 -5.67
N MET A 9 3.58 -15.92 -6.39
CA MET A 9 3.38 -16.13 -7.82
C MET A 9 3.85 -14.90 -8.59
N TRP A 10 4.29 -15.09 -9.81
CA TRP A 10 4.81 -14.05 -10.68
C TRP A 10 4.32 -14.20 -12.11
N VAL A 11 4.31 -13.11 -12.84
CA VAL A 11 4.02 -13.07 -14.27
C VAL A 11 4.81 -11.92 -14.91
N ASP A 12 5.22 -12.12 -16.14
CA ASP A 12 5.77 -11.09 -17.03
C ASP A 12 4.84 -10.86 -18.23
N ARG A 13 5.26 -9.96 -19.11
CA ARG A 13 4.46 -9.60 -20.29
C ARG A 13 4.28 -10.76 -21.27
N SER A 14 5.24 -11.68 -21.36
CA SER A 14 5.20 -12.80 -22.32
C SER A 14 4.27 -13.92 -21.86
N HIS A 15 4.09 -14.07 -20.54
CA HIS A 15 3.25 -15.11 -19.95
C HIS A 15 1.85 -14.62 -19.58
N PHE A 16 1.65 -13.30 -19.50
CA PHE A 16 0.38 -12.72 -19.10
C PHE A 16 -0.74 -13.04 -20.10
N LYS A 17 -1.86 -13.52 -19.57
CA LYS A 17 -3.08 -13.83 -20.30
C LYS A 17 -4.17 -12.86 -19.88
N PRO A 18 -4.51 -11.85 -20.71
CA PRO A 18 -5.59 -10.90 -20.39
C PRO A 18 -6.93 -11.63 -20.21
N TYR A 19 -7.68 -11.20 -19.21
CA TYR A 19 -9.03 -11.69 -18.98
C TYR A 19 -10.03 -10.62 -19.41
N PRO A 20 -10.89 -10.89 -20.43
CA PRO A 20 -11.82 -9.91 -20.93
C PRO A 20 -12.96 -9.69 -19.94
N ALA A 21 -13.03 -8.51 -19.35
CA ALA A 21 -14.10 -8.12 -18.44
C ALA A 21 -14.22 -6.60 -18.36
N THR A 22 -15.42 -6.10 -18.10
CA THR A 22 -15.65 -4.69 -17.83
C THR A 22 -15.35 -4.39 -16.38
N VAL A 23 -14.22 -3.77 -16.13
CA VAL A 23 -13.78 -3.30 -14.81
C VAL A 23 -13.47 -1.83 -14.86
N GLN A 24 -13.51 -1.13 -13.73
CA GLN A 24 -13.25 0.30 -13.63
C GLN A 24 -12.00 0.54 -12.81
N ARG A 25 -11.14 1.45 -13.27
CA ARG A 25 -10.05 1.96 -12.45
C ARG A 25 -10.63 2.82 -11.35
N LEU A 26 -10.28 2.51 -10.11
CA LEU A 26 -10.76 3.26 -8.96
C LEU A 26 -9.97 4.55 -8.78
N LEU A 27 -10.67 5.59 -8.37
CA LEU A 27 -10.12 6.92 -8.08
C LEU A 27 -10.01 7.13 -6.57
N PRO A 28 -9.12 8.02 -6.08
CA PRO A 28 -8.96 8.28 -4.65
C PRO A 28 -10.25 8.70 -3.92
N VAL A 29 -11.17 9.37 -4.62
CA VAL A 29 -12.49 9.75 -4.08
C VAL A 29 -13.36 8.55 -3.71
N GLU A 30 -13.10 7.38 -4.30
CA GLU A 30 -13.85 6.13 -4.08
C GLU A 30 -13.31 5.32 -2.89
N ILE A 31 -12.31 5.84 -2.17
CA ILE A 31 -11.67 5.13 -1.03
C ILE A 31 -12.67 4.68 0.03
N GLY A 32 -13.72 5.47 0.28
CA GLY A 32 -14.75 5.12 1.25
C GLY A 32 -15.55 3.88 0.84
N GLU A 33 -15.81 3.69 -0.46
CA GLU A 33 -16.49 2.52 -0.97
C GLU A 33 -15.58 1.29 -0.99
N LEU A 34 -14.33 1.47 -1.38
CA LEU A 34 -13.32 0.42 -1.33
C LEU A 34 -13.13 -0.10 0.09
N ASN A 35 -13.00 0.80 1.08
CA ASN A 35 -12.87 0.42 2.47
C ASN A 35 -14.10 -0.32 3.01
N ARG A 36 -15.33 0.07 2.61
CA ARG A 36 -16.53 -0.69 2.95
C ARG A 36 -16.51 -2.12 2.42
N LEU A 37 -16.02 -2.31 1.18
CA LEU A 37 -15.82 -3.65 0.65
C LEU A 37 -14.76 -4.42 1.45
N TYR A 38 -13.64 -3.78 1.79
CA TYR A 38 -12.52 -4.42 2.48
C TYR A 38 -12.80 -4.78 3.93
N GLN A 39 -13.71 -4.09 4.62
CA GLN A 39 -14.17 -4.48 5.96
C GLN A 39 -14.73 -5.90 6.03
N LEU A 40 -15.16 -6.47 4.90
CA LEU A 40 -15.66 -7.84 4.83
C LEU A 40 -14.55 -8.91 4.88
N GLY A 41 -13.27 -8.52 4.74
CA GLY A 41 -12.17 -9.47 4.68
C GLY A 41 -10.81 -9.00 5.19
N PHE A 42 -10.66 -7.71 5.49
CA PHE A 42 -9.40 -7.13 5.99
C PHE A 42 -9.62 -6.35 7.28
N ALA A 43 -8.65 -6.42 8.19
CA ALA A 43 -8.72 -5.76 9.49
C ALA A 43 -8.33 -4.27 9.45
N SER A 44 -7.76 -3.78 8.35
CA SER A 44 -7.20 -2.43 8.25
C SER A 44 -7.85 -1.60 7.15
N TRP A 45 -7.91 -0.28 7.38
CA TRP A 45 -8.34 0.71 6.39
C TRP A 45 -7.18 1.15 5.51
N LEU A 46 -7.46 1.32 4.23
CA LEU A 46 -6.53 1.94 3.30
C LEU A 46 -6.72 3.47 3.29
N PRO A 47 -5.65 4.25 3.30
CA PRO A 47 -5.72 5.69 3.05
C PRO A 47 -6.01 5.98 1.57
N ALA A 48 -6.55 7.16 1.26
CA ALA A 48 -6.80 7.57 -0.14
C ALA A 48 -5.52 7.60 -0.99
N THR A 49 -4.37 7.84 -0.37
CA THR A 49 -3.05 7.78 -1.01
C THR A 49 -2.73 6.40 -1.58
N ALA A 50 -3.27 5.31 -1.00
CA ALA A 50 -3.08 3.98 -1.56
C ALA A 50 -3.61 3.88 -3.00
N ILE A 51 -4.75 4.52 -3.30
CA ILE A 51 -5.30 4.56 -4.66
C ILE A 51 -4.55 5.60 -5.51
N ALA A 52 -4.18 6.76 -4.93
CA ALA A 52 -3.49 7.83 -5.65
C ALA A 52 -2.10 7.38 -6.15
N ASP A 53 -1.35 6.67 -5.29
CA ASP A 53 0.01 6.22 -5.54
C ASP A 53 0.08 4.81 -6.16
N GLY A 54 -1.08 4.11 -6.18
CA GLY A 54 -1.19 2.73 -6.65
C GLY A 54 -2.08 2.58 -7.88
N VAL A 55 -2.26 1.33 -8.28
CA VAL A 55 -3.18 0.92 -9.33
C VAL A 55 -4.28 0.08 -8.67
N TYR A 56 -5.53 0.53 -8.76
CA TYR A 56 -6.69 -0.16 -8.20
C TYR A 56 -7.79 -0.28 -9.24
N TYR A 57 -8.35 -1.48 -9.37
CA TYR A 57 -9.50 -1.76 -10.22
C TYR A 57 -10.63 -2.39 -9.43
N GLY A 58 -11.86 -2.06 -9.80
CA GLY A 58 -13.07 -2.57 -9.19
C GLY A 58 -14.07 -3.13 -10.20
N MET A 59 -14.86 -4.07 -9.74
CA MET A 59 -16.03 -4.61 -10.44
C MET A 59 -17.29 -4.14 -9.72
N ARG A 60 -18.26 -3.64 -10.49
CA ARG A 60 -19.55 -3.20 -9.95
C ARG A 60 -20.68 -4.07 -10.48
N VAL A 61 -21.64 -4.34 -9.60
CA VAL A 61 -22.92 -4.98 -9.95
C VAL A 61 -24.02 -4.08 -9.37
N ASN A 62 -24.93 -3.65 -10.20
CA ASN A 62 -26.01 -2.74 -9.84
C ASN A 62 -25.50 -1.46 -9.10
N GLY A 63 -24.39 -0.89 -9.60
CA GLY A 63 -23.76 0.29 -9.01
C GLY A 63 -22.91 0.05 -7.77
N ARG A 64 -23.00 -1.13 -7.11
CA ARG A 64 -22.25 -1.47 -5.91
C ARG A 64 -20.90 -2.10 -6.26
N LEU A 65 -19.83 -1.66 -5.61
CA LEU A 65 -18.51 -2.29 -5.69
C LEU A 65 -18.55 -3.67 -5.00
N VAL A 66 -18.28 -4.74 -5.77
CA VAL A 66 -18.38 -6.12 -5.29
C VAL A 66 -17.08 -6.90 -5.36
N ALA A 67 -16.11 -6.42 -6.13
CA ALA A 67 -14.75 -6.94 -6.13
C ALA A 67 -13.76 -5.83 -6.40
N ALA A 68 -12.56 -5.95 -5.85
CA ALA A 68 -11.47 -5.04 -6.10
C ALA A 68 -10.13 -5.78 -6.01
N ALA A 69 -9.13 -5.24 -6.69
CA ALA A 69 -7.72 -5.58 -6.57
C ALA A 69 -6.90 -4.30 -6.64
N GLY A 70 -5.72 -4.31 -6.04
CA GLY A 70 -4.82 -3.16 -6.09
C GLY A 70 -3.36 -3.55 -5.93
N THR A 71 -2.53 -2.56 -5.66
CA THR A 71 -1.10 -2.72 -5.47
C THR A 71 -0.71 -2.55 -4.01
N HIS A 72 0.28 -3.34 -3.57
CA HIS A 72 1.01 -3.10 -2.32
C HIS A 72 2.24 -2.22 -2.54
N VAL A 73 2.95 -2.47 -3.64
CA VAL A 73 4.21 -1.78 -3.98
C VAL A 73 4.35 -1.67 -5.49
N ILE A 74 4.87 -0.53 -5.95
CA ILE A 74 5.37 -0.34 -7.31
C ILE A 74 6.79 0.20 -7.16
N SER A 75 7.78 -0.54 -7.67
CA SER A 75 9.17 -0.11 -7.72
C SER A 75 9.57 0.16 -9.17
N HIS A 76 9.59 1.43 -9.56
CA HIS A 76 10.03 1.81 -10.90
C HIS A 76 11.52 1.49 -11.13
N ALA A 77 12.36 1.64 -10.10
CA ALA A 77 13.77 1.33 -10.19
C ALA A 77 14.04 -0.18 -10.42
N ALA A 78 13.27 -1.04 -9.74
CA ALA A 78 13.37 -2.49 -9.93
C ALA A 78 12.50 -3.01 -11.10
N ARG A 79 11.67 -2.15 -11.72
CA ARG A 79 10.67 -2.50 -12.73
C ARG A 79 9.78 -3.68 -12.31
N LEU A 80 9.40 -3.66 -11.01
CA LEU A 80 8.63 -4.73 -10.36
C LEU A 80 7.46 -4.13 -9.57
N ALA A 81 6.31 -4.79 -9.64
CA ALA A 81 5.16 -4.43 -8.83
C ALA A 81 4.58 -5.64 -8.06
N VAL A 82 3.97 -5.35 -6.92
CA VAL A 82 3.31 -6.34 -6.07
C VAL A 82 1.81 -6.06 -6.06
N VAL A 83 1.03 -6.97 -6.62
CA VAL A 83 -0.43 -6.96 -6.54
C VAL A 83 -0.88 -7.51 -5.20
N GLY A 84 -1.91 -6.90 -4.65
CA GLY A 84 -2.52 -7.33 -3.41
C GLY A 84 -3.92 -6.76 -3.23
N ASN A 85 -4.41 -6.82 -1.99
CA ASN A 85 -5.74 -6.29 -1.65
C ASN A 85 -6.85 -6.84 -2.57
N VAL A 86 -6.73 -8.12 -2.99
CA VAL A 86 -7.73 -8.76 -3.84
C VAL A 86 -8.86 -9.29 -2.97
N LEU A 87 -10.04 -8.74 -3.16
CA LEU A 87 -11.24 -9.18 -2.45
C LEU A 87 -12.45 -9.24 -3.39
N THR A 88 -13.26 -10.28 -3.22
CA THR A 88 -14.60 -10.38 -3.80
C THR A 88 -15.60 -10.63 -2.68
N HIS A 89 -16.65 -9.83 -2.65
CA HIS A 89 -17.79 -9.98 -1.73
C HIS A 89 -18.33 -11.42 -1.81
N MET A 90 -18.64 -12.02 -0.66
CA MET A 90 -18.96 -13.45 -0.57
C MET A 90 -20.09 -13.89 -1.52
N ASP A 91 -21.14 -13.09 -1.67
CA ASP A 91 -22.28 -13.39 -2.52
C ASP A 91 -21.97 -13.34 -4.03
N TYR A 92 -20.79 -12.84 -4.38
CA TYR A 92 -20.35 -12.67 -5.77
C TYR A 92 -19.13 -13.52 -6.14
N ARG A 93 -18.71 -14.42 -5.24
CA ARG A 93 -17.60 -15.35 -5.50
C ARG A 93 -17.99 -16.38 -6.57
N GLY A 94 -16.98 -17.03 -7.17
CA GLY A 94 -17.19 -18.04 -8.21
C GLY A 94 -17.59 -17.50 -9.59
N ARG A 95 -17.65 -16.16 -9.75
CA ARG A 95 -18.08 -15.50 -11.01
C ARG A 95 -16.92 -14.92 -11.83
N GLY A 96 -15.66 -15.24 -11.50
CA GLY A 96 -14.48 -14.72 -12.20
C GLY A 96 -14.09 -13.27 -11.85
N PHE A 97 -14.77 -12.61 -10.91
CA PHE A 97 -14.52 -11.18 -10.62
C PHE A 97 -13.13 -10.92 -10.07
N ALA A 98 -12.60 -11.81 -9.20
CA ALA A 98 -11.23 -11.70 -8.73
C ALA A 98 -10.22 -11.76 -9.89
N THR A 99 -10.43 -12.68 -10.84
CA THR A 99 -9.62 -12.80 -12.06
C THR A 99 -9.68 -11.52 -12.87
N ALA A 100 -10.89 -10.97 -13.07
CA ALA A 100 -11.10 -9.75 -13.84
C ALA A 100 -10.37 -8.54 -13.26
N VAL A 101 -10.57 -8.24 -11.96
CA VAL A 101 -9.94 -7.07 -11.33
C VAL A 101 -8.42 -7.23 -11.20
N THR A 102 -7.92 -8.43 -10.87
CA THR A 102 -6.49 -8.72 -10.82
C THR A 102 -5.86 -8.62 -12.20
N GLY A 103 -6.54 -9.14 -13.24
CA GLY A 103 -6.09 -9.04 -14.62
C GLY A 103 -5.90 -7.61 -15.09
N ALA A 104 -6.84 -6.72 -14.76
CA ALA A 104 -6.76 -5.31 -15.10
C ALA A 104 -5.60 -4.59 -14.40
N VAL A 105 -5.42 -4.83 -13.10
CA VAL A 105 -4.26 -4.30 -12.34
C VAL A 105 -2.95 -4.78 -12.98
N THR A 106 -2.85 -6.08 -13.25
CA THR A 106 -1.66 -6.70 -13.86
C THR A 106 -1.36 -6.11 -15.24
N ALA A 107 -2.38 -5.96 -16.08
CA ALA A 107 -2.24 -5.40 -17.42
C ALA A 107 -1.71 -3.95 -17.39
N GLU A 108 -2.20 -3.12 -16.45
CA GLU A 108 -1.71 -1.75 -16.29
C GLU A 108 -0.26 -1.74 -15.79
N LEU A 109 0.07 -2.55 -14.78
CA LEU A 109 1.42 -2.62 -14.20
C LEU A 109 2.48 -3.09 -15.21
N LEU A 110 2.16 -4.06 -16.04
CA LEU A 110 3.06 -4.57 -17.09
C LEU A 110 3.37 -3.54 -18.19
N ARG A 111 2.73 -2.38 -18.21
CA ARG A 111 3.13 -1.27 -19.11
C ARG A 111 4.44 -0.62 -18.67
N SER A 112 4.70 -0.57 -17.36
CA SER A 112 5.86 0.10 -16.75
C SER A 112 6.80 -0.85 -15.99
N CYS A 113 6.33 -2.03 -15.64
CA CYS A 113 7.10 -3.06 -14.93
C CYS A 113 7.40 -4.25 -15.85
N ASP A 114 8.53 -4.92 -15.61
CA ASP A 114 8.90 -6.14 -16.34
C ASP A 114 8.23 -7.36 -15.70
N GLN A 115 8.01 -7.31 -14.38
CA GLN A 115 7.42 -8.38 -13.62
C GLN A 115 6.36 -7.88 -12.64
N VAL A 116 5.31 -8.66 -12.49
CA VAL A 116 4.29 -8.46 -11.47
C VAL A 116 4.21 -9.70 -10.61
N VAL A 117 4.28 -9.51 -9.30
CA VAL A 117 4.21 -10.59 -8.32
C VAL A 117 2.99 -10.41 -7.42
N LEU A 118 2.57 -11.50 -6.80
CA LEU A 118 1.57 -11.51 -5.73
C LEU A 118 1.87 -12.63 -4.74
N ASN A 119 1.33 -12.48 -3.53
CA ASN A 119 1.36 -13.53 -2.53
C ASN A 119 -0.07 -14.01 -2.25
N VAL A 120 -0.23 -15.31 -2.12
CA VAL A 120 -1.51 -15.95 -1.84
C VAL A 120 -1.32 -17.06 -0.82
N ARG A 121 -2.30 -17.26 0.06
CA ARG A 121 -2.26 -18.39 1.01
C ARG A 121 -2.28 -19.72 0.25
N ALA A 122 -1.44 -20.66 0.66
CA ALA A 122 -1.34 -21.97 0.03
C ALA A 122 -2.66 -22.79 0.15
N ASP A 123 -3.46 -22.48 1.17
CA ASP A 123 -4.76 -23.08 1.42
C ASP A 123 -5.93 -22.36 0.72
N ASN A 124 -5.65 -21.52 -0.28
CA ASN A 124 -6.64 -20.82 -1.10
C ASN A 124 -6.58 -21.23 -2.58
N PRO A 125 -6.94 -22.48 -2.91
CA PRO A 125 -6.90 -22.97 -4.29
C PRO A 125 -7.72 -22.13 -5.28
N PRO A 126 -8.91 -21.57 -4.92
CA PRO A 126 -9.68 -20.74 -5.85
C PRO A 126 -8.90 -19.50 -6.32
N ALA A 127 -8.20 -18.82 -5.41
CA ALA A 127 -7.39 -17.65 -5.76
C ALA A 127 -6.15 -18.05 -6.59
N ILE A 128 -5.46 -19.13 -6.21
CA ILE A 128 -4.31 -19.66 -6.97
C ILE A 128 -4.74 -19.99 -8.41
N ASN A 129 -5.89 -20.63 -8.59
CA ASN A 129 -6.40 -20.95 -9.92
C ASN A 129 -6.77 -19.69 -10.72
N ALA A 130 -7.38 -18.68 -10.08
CA ALA A 130 -7.66 -17.39 -10.72
C ALA A 130 -6.37 -16.73 -11.26
N TYR A 131 -5.28 -16.77 -10.49
CA TYR A 131 -4.00 -16.21 -10.91
C TYR A 131 -3.32 -17.04 -12.00
N ARG A 132 -3.41 -18.37 -11.94
CA ARG A 132 -2.92 -19.24 -13.03
C ARG A 132 -3.64 -18.97 -14.36
N HIS A 133 -4.94 -18.68 -14.34
CA HIS A 133 -5.67 -18.27 -15.54
C HIS A 133 -5.13 -16.98 -16.16
N LEU A 134 -4.57 -16.08 -15.35
CA LEU A 134 -3.91 -14.86 -15.81
C LEU A 134 -2.45 -15.07 -16.26
N GLY A 135 -1.94 -16.30 -16.19
CA GLY A 135 -0.58 -16.65 -16.58
C GLY A 135 0.44 -16.59 -15.45
N TYR A 136 0.01 -16.33 -14.20
CA TYR A 136 0.91 -16.39 -13.06
C TYR A 136 1.39 -17.82 -12.81
N SER A 137 2.67 -17.98 -12.53
CA SER A 137 3.31 -19.22 -12.12
C SER A 137 3.86 -19.10 -10.69
N GLU A 138 3.96 -20.23 -10.01
CA GLU A 138 4.54 -20.30 -8.67
C GLU A 138 6.04 -20.04 -8.76
N HIS A 139 6.55 -19.14 -7.90
CA HIS A 139 7.95 -18.79 -7.80
C HIS A 139 8.59 -19.34 -6.52
N ALA A 140 7.94 -19.17 -5.38
CA ALA A 140 8.45 -19.58 -4.08
C ALA A 140 7.33 -19.84 -3.08
N ARG A 141 7.64 -20.64 -2.06
CA ARG A 141 6.80 -20.81 -0.87
C ARG A 141 7.54 -20.27 0.33
N PHE A 142 6.80 -19.64 1.23
CA PHE A 142 7.35 -19.09 2.46
C PHE A 142 6.28 -19.05 3.55
N GLU A 143 6.72 -18.91 4.77
CA GLU A 143 5.86 -18.72 5.93
C GLU A 143 5.75 -17.22 6.23
N GLU A 144 4.55 -16.68 6.31
CA GLU A 144 4.31 -15.31 6.73
C GLU A 144 4.13 -15.27 8.25
N ARG A 145 4.93 -14.46 8.91
CA ARG A 145 4.86 -14.28 10.36
C ARG A 145 4.51 -12.86 10.73
N LEU A 146 3.49 -12.71 11.54
CA LEU A 146 3.16 -11.44 12.15
C LEU A 146 4.09 -11.22 13.35
N ILE A 147 4.92 -10.20 13.25
CA ILE A 147 5.82 -9.82 14.34
C ILE A 147 5.14 -8.74 15.16
N HIS A 148 4.84 -9.04 16.41
CA HIS A 148 4.40 -8.05 17.38
C HIS A 148 5.60 -7.54 18.15
N ARG A 149 5.71 -6.21 18.28
CA ARG A 149 6.71 -5.61 19.15
C ARG A 149 6.34 -5.92 20.60
N LEU A 150 7.10 -6.78 21.25
CA LEU A 150 7.00 -7.01 22.69
C LEU A 150 7.71 -5.83 23.40
N GLY A 151 7.01 -4.72 23.55
CA GLY A 151 7.43 -3.63 24.42
C GLY A 151 6.70 -3.71 25.75
N PRO A 152 7.26 -3.13 26.83
CA PRO A 152 6.52 -3.04 28.09
C PRO A 152 5.21 -2.27 27.84
N PRO A 153 4.09 -2.64 28.53
CA PRO A 153 2.76 -2.05 28.27
C PRO A 153 2.73 -0.51 28.34
N TRP A 154 3.65 0.08 29.13
CA TRP A 154 3.78 1.53 29.25
C TRP A 154 4.56 2.20 28.12
N ALA A 155 5.19 1.44 27.21
CA ALA A 155 5.91 2.04 26.07
C ALA A 155 4.95 2.81 25.15
N ASP A 156 3.72 2.35 25.00
CA ASP A 156 2.69 3.05 24.21
C ASP A 156 2.09 4.24 24.94
N LEU A 157 2.04 4.20 26.28
CA LEU A 157 1.58 5.32 27.12
C LEU A 157 2.60 6.48 27.11
N THR A 158 3.89 6.19 26.93
CA THR A 158 4.94 7.22 26.86
C THR A 158 5.17 7.78 25.45
N ALA A 159 4.61 7.16 24.41
CA ALA A 159 4.73 7.61 23.03
C ALA A 159 4.25 9.08 22.81
N PRO A 160 3.09 9.51 23.33
CA PRO A 160 2.67 10.90 23.23
C PRO A 160 3.59 11.86 23.99
N LEU A 161 4.10 11.45 25.16
CA LEU A 161 5.03 12.26 25.96
C LEU A 161 6.39 12.44 25.26
N ARG A 162 6.88 11.42 24.57
CA ARG A 162 8.10 11.50 23.75
C ARG A 162 7.92 12.48 22.58
N ARG A 163 6.75 12.49 21.92
CA ARG A 163 6.43 13.45 20.86
C ARG A 163 6.35 14.88 21.37
N VAL A 164 5.73 15.11 22.55
CA VAL A 164 5.65 16.40 23.19
C VAL A 164 7.04 16.90 23.61
N ASN A 165 7.88 16.04 24.18
CA ASN A 165 9.25 16.38 24.56
C ASN A 165 10.14 16.67 23.35
N ALA A 166 9.98 15.96 22.24
CA ALA A 166 10.69 16.24 20.99
C ALA A 166 10.28 17.61 20.39
N LEU A 167 8.98 17.91 20.38
CA LEU A 167 8.47 19.22 19.97
C LEU A 167 8.93 20.35 20.88
N ARG A 168 8.93 20.13 22.19
CA ARG A 168 9.45 21.12 23.18
C ARG A 168 10.93 21.38 22.98
N LYS A 169 11.73 20.36 22.71
CA LYS A 169 13.16 20.51 22.42
C LYS A 169 13.40 21.32 21.15
N LEU A 170 12.67 21.04 20.06
CA LEU A 170 12.71 21.78 18.80
C LEU A 170 12.31 23.25 18.97
N LEU A 171 11.31 23.54 19.80
CA LEU A 171 10.86 24.91 20.09
C LEU A 171 11.90 25.68 20.95
N LEU A 172 12.59 25.00 21.87
CA LEU A 172 13.65 25.60 22.69
C LEU A 172 14.89 25.88 21.85
N GLU A 173 15.29 25.00 20.97
CA GLU A 173 16.39 25.18 20.02
C GLU A 173 16.13 26.37 19.08
N ARG A 174 14.95 26.50 18.50
CA ARG A 174 14.57 27.68 17.69
C ARG A 174 14.55 28.98 18.46
N ARG A 175 14.18 28.95 19.74
CA ARG A 175 14.18 30.14 20.57
C ARG A 175 15.60 30.59 20.92
N ALA A 176 16.53 29.65 21.11
CA ALA A 176 17.94 29.95 21.35
C ALA A 176 18.60 30.59 20.11
N ASP A 177 18.27 30.11 18.91
CA ASP A 177 18.77 30.65 17.65
C ASP A 177 18.26 32.08 17.38
N LEU A 178 17.02 32.39 17.78
CA LEU A 178 16.44 33.74 17.68
C LEU A 178 17.08 34.75 18.67
N VAL A 179 17.44 34.27 19.84
CA VAL A 179 18.10 35.16 20.88
C VAL A 179 19.56 35.40 20.53
N LEU A 180 20.26 34.42 19.92
CA LEU A 180 21.66 34.57 19.53
C LEU A 180 21.85 35.31 18.19
N GLY A 181 20.78 35.41 17.39
CA GLY A 181 20.78 36.13 16.10
C GLY A 181 20.70 37.67 16.21
N ASP A 182 20.18 38.19 17.34
CA ASP A 182 19.94 39.64 17.51
C ASP A 182 21.17 40.41 18.02
N ASP A 183 22.20 39.70 18.46
CA ASP A 183 23.42 40.35 19.06
C ASP A 183 24.53 40.63 18.02
N ARG A 184 24.30 40.39 16.72
CA ARG A 184 25.27 40.67 15.65
C ARG A 184 24.97 41.93 14.83
N GLY A 185 23.98 42.73 15.23
CA GLY A 185 23.52 43.92 14.49
C GLY A 185 24.03 45.27 15.01
N GLY A 186 24.83 45.32 16.04
CA GLY A 186 25.19 46.57 16.75
C GLY A 186 26.66 46.97 16.75
N ARG A 187 27.33 47.08 15.61
CA ARG A 187 28.57 47.83 15.46
C ARG A 187 28.69 48.42 14.08
N ARG A 188 28.10 49.59 13.89
CA ARG A 188 28.46 50.50 12.81
C ARG A 188 28.93 51.83 13.42
N ASP A 189 30.14 52.13 13.05
CA ASP A 189 30.71 53.45 12.76
C ASP A 189 30.45 54.62 13.71
N ALA A 190 31.49 55.00 14.42
CA ALA A 190 31.82 56.39 14.72
C ALA A 190 33.30 56.58 14.31
N GLY A 191 33.53 57.13 13.18
CA GLY A 191 33.85 58.51 12.94
C GLY A 191 35.30 58.83 13.11
N ALA A 192 35.92 59.30 12.06
CA ALA A 192 36.82 60.44 12.19
C ALA A 192 37.40 60.89 10.84
N HIS A 193 37.07 62.03 10.46
CA HIS A 193 37.96 62.93 9.68
C HIS A 193 38.86 63.67 10.60
N PRO A 194 39.93 64.36 10.16
CA PRO A 194 40.14 64.96 8.85
C PRO A 194 41.20 64.29 7.96
#